data_a58f1722df719083db494e0014192cb6
#
_entry.id   a58f1722df719083db494e0014192cb6
#
_cell.length_a   1.000
_cell.length_b   1.000
_cell.length_c   1.000
_cell.angle_alpha   90.00
_cell.angle_beta   90.00
_cell.angle_gamma   90.00
#
_symmetry.space_group_name_H-M   'P 1'
#
loop_
_entity.id
_entity.type
_entity.pdbx_description
1 polymer ?
#
loop_
_entity_poly.entity_id
_entity_poly.type
_entity_poly.pdbx_seq_one_letter_code
_entity_poly.pdbx_strand_id
1 'polypeptide(L)' 'MVDADVRQQIQRLLVTGDNRLKQGVDLHKVRESFERALELAREAGLEEQVRPLVELRLADLDRLARG' A
#
# COMPACT_ATOMS: atom_id res chain seq x y z
N MET A 1 4.28 -21.26 6.23
CA MET A 1 4.41 -20.33 7.33
C MET A 1 3.64 -19.07 7.05
N VAL A 2 2.92 -18.64 8.05
CA VAL A 2 1.96 -17.54 7.90
C VAL A 2 2.65 -16.24 7.48
N ASP A 3 3.86 -15.99 8.00
CA ASP A 3 4.56 -14.74 7.74
C ASP A 3 4.91 -14.54 6.26
N ALA A 4 5.31 -15.62 5.57
CA ALA A 4 5.67 -15.51 4.17
C ALA A 4 4.45 -15.16 3.30
N ASP A 5 3.30 -15.78 3.60
CA ASP A 5 2.07 -15.53 2.86
C ASP A 5 1.59 -14.10 3.06
N VAL A 6 1.63 -13.61 4.30
CA VAL A 6 1.21 -12.24 4.60
C VAL A 6 2.12 -11.24 3.92
N ARG A 7 3.43 -11.46 3.96
CA ARG A 7 4.39 -10.58 3.29
C ARG A 7 4.13 -10.52 1.80
N GLN A 8 3.83 -11.66 1.17
CA GLN A 8 3.50 -11.68 -0.25
C GLN A 8 2.22 -10.90 -0.53
N GLN A 9 1.20 -11.04 0.31
CA GLN A 9 -0.04 -10.31 0.14
C GLN A 9 0.19 -8.80 0.27
N ILE A 10 0.97 -8.39 1.25
CA ILE A 10 1.31 -6.98 1.45
C ILE A 10 2.04 -6.46 0.20
N GLN A 11 3.02 -7.19 -0.27
CA GLN A 11 3.78 -6.78 -1.45
C GLN A 11 2.90 -6.68 -2.69
N ARG A 12 1.99 -7.63 -2.88
CA ARG A 12 1.04 -7.59 -3.99
C ARG A 12 0.16 -6.35 -3.93
N LEU A 13 -0.28 -5.97 -2.74
CA LEU A 13 -1.11 -4.78 -2.58
C LEU A 13 -0.32 -3.52 -2.91
N LEU A 14 0.94 -3.45 -2.52
CA LEU A 14 1.79 -2.31 -2.86
C LEU A 14 2.01 -2.24 -4.37
N VAL A 15 2.31 -3.38 -5.00
CA VAL A 15 2.52 -3.43 -6.45
C VAL A 15 1.22 -3.10 -7.19
N THR A 16 0.09 -3.62 -6.72
CA THR A 16 -1.22 -3.33 -7.32
C THR A 16 -1.51 -1.84 -7.25
N GLY A 17 -1.26 -1.22 -6.11
CA GLY A 17 -1.45 0.22 -5.97
C GLY A 17 -0.54 1.00 -6.91
N ASP A 18 0.73 0.62 -7.00
CA ASP A 18 1.67 1.27 -7.91
C ASP A 18 1.23 1.13 -9.37
N ASN A 19 0.75 -0.05 -9.76
CA ASN A 19 0.26 -0.30 -11.11
C ASN A 19 -1.00 0.51 -11.43
N ARG A 20 -1.93 0.57 -10.49
CA ARG A 20 -3.14 1.37 -10.63
C ARG A 20 -2.81 2.84 -10.82
N LEU A 21 -1.82 3.32 -10.09
CA LEU A 21 -1.37 4.70 -10.22
C LEU A 21 -0.83 4.96 -11.63
N LYS A 22 -0.03 4.05 -12.16
CA LYS A 22 0.51 4.17 -13.52
C LYS A 22 -0.57 4.11 -14.58
N GLN A 23 -1.63 3.35 -14.34
CA GLN A 23 -2.73 3.19 -15.29
C GLN A 23 -3.71 4.35 -15.24
N GLY A 24 -3.55 5.27 -14.32
CA GLY A 24 -4.46 6.42 -14.22
C GLY A 24 -5.79 6.09 -13.58
N VAL A 25 -5.84 5.03 -12.78
CA VAL A 25 -7.04 4.66 -12.02
C VAL A 25 -7.29 5.71 -10.94
N ASP A 26 -8.55 5.86 -10.53
CA ASP A 26 -8.95 6.77 -9.47
C ASP A 26 -8.00 6.65 -8.26
N LEU A 27 -7.47 7.79 -7.83
CA LEU A 27 -6.52 7.83 -6.71
C LEU A 27 -7.11 7.27 -5.43
N HIS A 28 -8.43 7.34 -5.26
CA HIS A 28 -9.09 6.76 -4.10
C HIS A 28 -8.88 5.23 -4.06
N LYS A 29 -8.97 4.58 -5.21
CA LYS A 29 -8.74 3.12 -5.28
C LYS A 29 -7.28 2.76 -5.09
N VAL A 30 -6.38 3.62 -5.55
CA VAL A 30 -4.94 3.44 -5.30
C VAL A 30 -4.69 3.50 -3.80
N ARG A 31 -5.27 4.49 -3.12
CA ARG A 31 -5.14 4.66 -1.67
C ARG A 31 -5.65 3.43 -0.92
N GLU A 32 -6.78 2.88 -1.35
CA GLU A 32 -7.33 1.68 -0.71
C GLU A 32 -6.35 0.52 -0.70
N SER A 33 -5.63 0.31 -1.80
CA SER A 33 -4.63 -0.75 -1.87
C SER A 33 -3.52 -0.55 -0.85
N PHE A 34 -3.03 0.69 -0.73
CA PHE A 34 -1.95 0.99 0.22
C PHE A 34 -2.42 0.87 1.66
N GLU A 35 -3.63 1.36 1.95
CA GLU A 35 -4.19 1.27 3.30
C GLU A 35 -4.45 -0.19 3.69
N ARG A 36 -4.88 -1.00 2.74
CA ARG A 36 -5.08 -2.42 3.01
C ARG A 36 -3.76 -3.12 3.32
N ALA A 37 -2.69 -2.74 2.62
CA ALA A 37 -1.37 -3.29 2.91
C ALA A 37 -0.95 -2.98 4.34
N LEU A 38 -1.17 -1.75 4.79
CA LEU A 38 -0.82 -1.36 6.15
C LEU A 38 -1.67 -2.10 7.18
N GLU A 39 -2.95 -2.28 6.90
CA GLU A 39 -3.85 -3.02 7.78
C GLU A 39 -3.39 -4.48 7.97
N LEU A 40 -3.03 -5.14 6.88
CA LEU A 40 -2.49 -6.49 6.95
C LEU A 40 -1.18 -6.52 7.74
N ALA A 41 -0.34 -5.51 7.56
CA ALA A 41 0.91 -5.41 8.29
C ALA A 41 0.67 -5.30 9.79
N ARG A 42 -0.32 -4.53 10.21
CA ARG A 42 -0.69 -4.41 11.62
C ARG A 42 -1.11 -5.75 12.20
N GLU A 43 -1.96 -6.46 11.48
CA GLU A 43 -2.46 -7.76 11.92
C GLU A 43 -1.34 -8.77 12.06
N ALA A 44 -0.32 -8.67 11.23
CA ALA A 44 0.80 -9.61 11.21
C ALA A 44 1.98 -9.18 12.07
N GLY A 45 1.91 -8.02 12.73
CA GLY A 45 3.02 -7.51 13.52
C GLY A 45 4.17 -6.97 12.68
N LEU A 46 3.91 -6.58 11.43
CA LEU A 46 4.91 -6.07 10.51
C LEU A 46 4.77 -4.57 10.26
N GLU A 47 4.00 -3.88 11.09
CA GLU A 47 3.69 -2.47 10.88
C GLU A 47 4.93 -1.59 10.80
N GLU A 48 5.91 -1.85 11.66
CA GLU A 48 7.12 -1.01 11.68
C GLU A 48 7.91 -1.10 10.37
N GLN A 49 7.93 -2.29 9.75
CA GLN A 49 8.64 -2.48 8.49
C GLN A 49 7.86 -1.92 7.29
N VAL A 50 6.54 -2.00 7.34
CA VAL A 50 5.69 -1.66 6.19
C VAL A 50 5.23 -0.21 6.22
N ARG A 51 5.00 0.36 7.41
CA ARG A 51 4.49 1.72 7.55
C ARG A 51 5.28 2.76 6.73
N PRO A 52 6.63 2.79 6.80
CA PRO A 52 7.35 3.81 6.03
C PRO A 52 7.11 3.69 4.52
N LEU A 53 6.97 2.47 4.01
CA LEU A 53 6.71 2.24 2.60
C LEU A 53 5.34 2.75 2.19
N VAL A 54 4.34 2.50 3.04
CA VAL A 54 2.97 2.94 2.78
C VAL A 54 2.85 4.45 2.93
N GLU A 55 3.42 5.02 3.98
CA GLU A 55 3.33 6.45 4.24
C GLU A 55 3.96 7.27 3.10
N LEU A 56 5.08 6.81 2.57
CA LEU A 56 5.71 7.46 1.44
C LEU A 56 4.77 7.48 0.23
N ARG A 57 4.13 6.36 -0.05
CA ARG A 57 3.19 6.25 -1.16
C ARG A 57 1.94 7.12 -0.96
N LEU A 58 1.42 7.14 0.27
CA LEU A 58 0.25 7.96 0.57
C LEU A 58 0.56 9.44 0.46
N ALA A 59 1.76 9.86 0.86
CA ALA A 59 2.19 11.24 0.70
C ALA A 59 2.29 11.63 -0.77
N ASP A 60 2.77 10.71 -1.62
CA ASP A 60 2.81 10.96 -3.07
C ASP A 60 1.41 11.11 -3.66
N LEU A 61 0.45 10.29 -3.20
CA LEU A 61 -0.94 10.41 -3.64
C LEU A 61 -1.53 11.77 -3.24
N ASP A 62 -1.24 12.22 -2.03
CA ASP A 62 -1.75 13.51 -1.57
C ASP A 62 -1.21 14.65 -2.43
N ARG A 63 0.05 14.59 -2.83
CA ARG A 63 0.63 15.59 -3.72
C ARG A 63 -0.04 15.56 -5.08
N LEU A 64 -0.29 14.38 -5.64
CA LEU A 64 -0.96 14.24 -6.92
C LEU A 64 -2.40 14.73 -6.86
N ALA A 65 -3.08 14.48 -5.75
CA ALA A 65 -4.47 14.93 -5.58
C ALA A 65 -4.59 16.44 -5.49
N ARG A 66 -3.56 17.11 -5.01
CA ARG A 66 -3.56 18.58 -4.93
C ARG A 66 -3.28 19.25 -6.28
N GLY A 67 -2.78 18.47 -7.17
CA GLY A 67 -2.59 18.92 -8.51
C GLY A 67 -1.39 19.46 -8.96
#